data_bab32e0045b1933d78a549759d4c725f
#
_entry.id   bab32e0045b1933d78a549759d4c725f
#
_cell.length_a   1.000
_cell.length_b   1.000
_cell.length_c   1.000
_cell.angle_alpha   90.00
_cell.angle_beta   90.00
_cell.angle_gamma   90.00
#
_symmetry.space_group_name_H-M   'P 1'
#
loop_
_entity.id
_entity.type
_entity.pdbx_description
1 polymer ?
#
loop_
_entity_poly.entity_id
_entity_poly.type
_entity_poly.pdbx_seq_one_letter_code
_entity_poly.pdbx_strand_id
1 'polypeptide(L)'
;FARFSEAGRKLAHLHLDYEEIDPWASIVEDGDSVNPGRTVKMTFGKCKKDEEHPKGQDMTVLKVAENMTLRGIPLEAYEYVVNGRSAIGWLMDRYQVRKDKASDIVNDPNDYSDDPRYIVDLVERVVTVSMETIAIVNELPALNEKAQPADWPAAWKVK
;
A
#
# COMPACT_ATOMS: atom_id res chain seq x y z
N PHE A 1 -0.11 12.47 -24.77
CA PHE A 1 -1.28 12.82 -23.93
C PHE A 1 -2.20 11.63 -23.71
N ALA A 2 -2.59 10.85 -24.74
CA ALA A 2 -3.49 9.71 -24.61
C ALA A 2 -3.04 8.68 -23.57
N ARG A 3 -1.75 8.30 -23.54
CA ARG A 3 -1.19 7.36 -22.56
C ARG A 3 -1.33 7.87 -21.10
N PHE A 4 -1.08 9.15 -20.86
CA PHE A 4 -1.25 9.75 -19.53
C PHE A 4 -2.73 9.76 -19.11
N SER A 5 -3.64 10.07 -20.04
CA SER A 5 -5.07 10.04 -19.76
C SER A 5 -5.58 8.63 -19.48
N GLU A 6 -5.06 7.63 -20.19
CA GLU A 6 -5.37 6.22 -19.95
C GLU A 6 -4.83 5.75 -18.58
N ALA A 7 -3.56 6.04 -18.30
CA ALA A 7 -2.96 5.71 -17.02
C ALA A 7 -3.71 6.38 -15.85
N GLY A 8 -4.10 7.65 -16.01
CA GLY A 8 -4.89 8.36 -15.01
C GLY A 8 -6.25 7.69 -14.73
N ARG A 9 -6.93 7.17 -15.75
CA ARG A 9 -8.17 6.39 -15.56
C ARG A 9 -7.91 5.05 -14.86
N LYS A 10 -6.85 4.33 -15.24
CA LYS A 10 -6.45 3.09 -14.56
C LYS A 10 -6.16 3.33 -13.08
N LEU A 11 -5.36 4.36 -12.78
CA LEU A 11 -5.07 4.74 -11.40
C LEU A 11 -6.32 5.14 -10.62
N ALA A 12 -7.22 5.92 -11.23
CA ALA A 12 -8.47 6.31 -10.58
C ALA A 12 -9.32 5.07 -10.23
N HIS A 13 -9.49 4.14 -11.18
CA HIS A 13 -10.22 2.89 -10.93
C HIS A 13 -9.57 2.06 -9.83
N LEU A 14 -8.26 1.84 -9.91
CA LEU A 14 -7.49 1.11 -8.92
C LEU A 14 -7.64 1.67 -7.48
N HIS A 15 -7.67 3.01 -7.34
CA HIS A 15 -7.76 3.65 -6.03
C HIS A 15 -9.18 3.84 -5.52
N LEU A 16 -10.19 3.86 -6.39
CA LEU A 16 -11.59 3.97 -5.99
C LEU A 16 -12.18 2.62 -5.62
N ASP A 17 -11.80 1.58 -6.35
CA ASP A 17 -12.37 0.24 -6.20
C ASP A 17 -11.41 -0.73 -5.47
N TYR A 18 -10.50 -0.20 -4.65
CA TYR A 18 -9.47 -0.99 -3.96
C TYR A 18 -10.06 -2.07 -3.03
N GLU A 19 -11.29 -1.91 -2.57
CA GLU A 19 -11.95 -2.90 -1.70
C GLU A 19 -12.36 -4.18 -2.46
N GLU A 20 -12.42 -4.13 -3.79
CA GLU A 20 -12.79 -5.25 -4.66
C GLU A 20 -11.55 -5.92 -5.31
N ILE A 21 -10.34 -5.44 -4.97
CA ILE A 21 -9.10 -5.93 -5.57
C ILE A 21 -8.65 -7.22 -4.89
N ASP A 22 -8.22 -8.19 -5.69
CA ASP A 22 -7.64 -9.43 -5.20
C ASP A 22 -6.27 -9.20 -4.52
N PRO A 23 -5.91 -10.02 -3.51
CA PRO A 23 -4.58 -10.02 -2.92
C PRO A 23 -3.48 -10.26 -3.95
N TRP A 24 -2.30 -9.68 -3.73
CA TRP A 24 -1.14 -9.91 -4.59
C TRP A 24 -0.70 -11.38 -4.54
N ALA A 25 -0.53 -11.99 -5.72
CA ALA A 25 -0.35 -13.44 -5.87
C ALA A 25 0.84 -14.06 -5.10
N SER A 26 1.86 -13.27 -4.74
CA SER A 26 3.01 -13.78 -3.95
C SER A 26 2.77 -13.76 -2.44
N ILE A 27 1.69 -13.16 -1.97
CA ILE A 27 1.37 -13.10 -0.53
C ILE A 27 0.89 -14.48 -0.09
N VAL A 28 1.48 -14.94 1.00
CA VAL A 28 1.11 -16.18 1.68
C VAL A 28 0.72 -15.83 3.12
N GLU A 29 -0.48 -16.21 3.50
CA GLU A 29 -0.96 -16.13 4.90
C GLU A 29 -0.31 -17.25 5.72
N ASP A 30 0.34 -16.87 6.81
CA ASP A 30 0.91 -17.78 7.82
C ASP A 30 0.20 -17.53 9.15
N GLY A 31 -0.83 -18.33 9.42
CA GLY A 31 -1.67 -18.19 10.59
C GLY A 31 -3.11 -18.66 10.40
N ASP A 32 -4.00 -18.15 11.25
CA ASP A 32 -5.43 -18.48 11.22
C ASP A 32 -6.18 -17.52 10.27
N SER A 33 -6.46 -17.98 9.06
CA SER A 33 -7.17 -17.20 8.05
C SER A 33 -8.64 -16.91 8.38
N VAL A 34 -9.25 -17.64 9.31
CA VAL A 34 -10.64 -17.42 9.74
C VAL A 34 -10.70 -16.44 10.90
N ASN A 35 -9.76 -16.58 11.84
CA ASN A 35 -9.68 -15.70 13.01
C ASN A 35 -8.22 -15.23 13.24
N PRO A 36 -7.80 -14.20 12.50
CA PRO A 36 -6.43 -13.67 12.59
C PRO A 36 -6.10 -13.07 13.97
N GLY A 37 -7.09 -12.89 14.83
CA GLY A 37 -6.92 -12.23 16.11
C GLY A 37 -6.83 -10.70 16.00
N ARG A 38 -6.49 -10.03 17.09
CA ARG A 38 -6.44 -8.58 17.16
C ARG A 38 -5.17 -8.02 16.53
N THR A 39 -5.32 -6.90 15.84
CA THR A 39 -4.20 -6.08 15.40
C THR A 39 -3.88 -5.04 16.47
N VAL A 40 -2.88 -5.31 17.29
CA VAL A 40 -2.39 -4.33 18.28
C VAL A 40 -1.37 -3.39 17.64
N LYS A 41 -0.40 -3.96 16.95
CA LYS A 41 0.64 -3.24 16.21
C LYS A 41 1.26 -4.16 15.17
N MET A 42 1.29 -3.69 13.92
CA MET A 42 1.99 -4.40 12.86
C MET A 42 3.51 -4.27 13.00
N THR A 43 4.23 -5.34 12.71
CA THR A 43 5.71 -5.36 12.79
C THR A 43 6.30 -6.17 11.65
N PHE A 44 7.43 -5.72 11.13
CA PHE A 44 8.21 -6.49 10.15
C PHE A 44 8.82 -7.74 10.78
N GLY A 45 9.10 -8.74 9.94
CA GLY A 45 9.89 -9.90 10.32
C GLY A 45 11.25 -9.49 10.88
N LYS A 46 11.83 -10.35 11.71
CA LYS A 46 13.18 -10.12 12.24
C LYS A 46 14.19 -10.96 11.46
N CYS A 47 15.28 -10.34 11.06
CA CYS A 47 16.42 -10.99 10.44
C CYS A 47 17.74 -10.53 11.09
N LYS A 48 18.85 -11.13 10.69
CA LYS A 48 20.17 -10.64 11.11
C LYS A 48 20.42 -9.27 10.45
N LYS A 49 21.10 -8.40 11.18
CA LYS A 49 21.55 -7.13 10.62
C LYS A 49 22.72 -7.40 9.66
N ASP A 50 22.59 -6.93 8.45
CA ASP A 50 23.59 -6.96 7.38
C ASP A 50 23.46 -5.69 6.51
N GLU A 51 24.16 -5.66 5.37
CA GLU A 51 24.10 -4.51 4.46
C GLU A 51 22.71 -4.34 3.83
N GLU A 52 21.99 -5.45 3.56
CA GLU A 52 20.65 -5.44 2.97
C GLU A 52 19.59 -5.12 4.03
N HIS A 53 19.82 -5.52 5.28
CA HIS A 53 18.87 -5.35 6.39
C HIS A 53 19.51 -4.57 7.57
N PRO A 54 19.88 -3.30 7.41
CA PRO A 54 20.62 -2.53 8.42
C PRO A 54 19.86 -2.36 9.73
N LYS A 55 18.53 -2.45 9.68
CA LYS A 55 17.67 -2.42 10.87
C LYS A 55 17.37 -3.81 11.46
N GLY A 56 17.82 -4.89 10.80
CA GLY A 56 17.49 -6.26 11.16
C GLY A 56 16.00 -6.56 11.00
N GLN A 57 15.39 -6.00 9.97
CA GLN A 57 13.98 -6.15 9.62
C GLN A 57 13.86 -6.75 8.23
N ASP A 58 13.07 -7.81 8.13
CA ASP A 58 12.66 -8.41 6.86
C ASP A 58 11.32 -7.80 6.45
N MET A 59 11.35 -6.92 5.46
CA MET A 59 10.18 -6.22 4.97
C MET A 59 9.29 -7.09 4.06
N THR A 60 9.78 -8.27 3.63
CA THR A 60 8.95 -9.24 2.91
C THR A 60 7.99 -10.00 3.82
N VAL A 61 8.15 -9.84 5.14
CA VAL A 61 7.34 -10.47 6.18
C VAL A 61 6.73 -9.40 7.07
N LEU A 62 5.41 -9.43 7.21
CA LEU A 62 4.66 -8.49 8.04
C LEU A 62 3.72 -9.25 8.99
N LYS A 63 3.97 -9.16 10.27
CA LYS A 63 3.01 -9.61 11.28
C LYS A 63 1.91 -8.56 11.38
N VAL A 64 0.70 -8.91 10.93
CA VAL A 64 -0.46 -8.01 10.87
C VAL A 64 -1.30 -8.09 12.14
N ALA A 65 -1.58 -9.32 12.60
CA ALA A 65 -2.41 -9.57 13.77
C ALA A 65 -1.78 -10.62 14.69
N GLU A 66 -2.41 -10.90 15.82
CA GLU A 66 -1.87 -11.84 16.82
C GLU A 66 -1.57 -13.21 16.22
N ASN A 67 -2.48 -13.72 15.39
CA ASN A 67 -2.41 -15.05 14.78
C ASN A 67 -2.21 -14.99 13.26
N MET A 68 -1.77 -13.85 12.70
CA MET A 68 -1.61 -13.70 11.25
C MET A 68 -0.31 -12.97 10.90
N THR A 69 0.45 -13.60 10.03
CA THR A 69 1.66 -13.03 9.41
C THR A 69 1.56 -13.19 7.90
N LEU A 70 1.73 -12.10 7.17
CA LEU A 70 1.82 -12.11 5.72
C LEU A 70 3.28 -12.27 5.30
N ARG A 71 3.54 -13.16 4.35
CA ARG A 71 4.86 -13.43 3.76
C ARG A 71 4.84 -13.19 2.26
N GLY A 72 5.99 -12.94 1.68
CA GLY A 72 6.12 -12.74 0.24
C GLY A 72 5.65 -11.36 -0.24
N ILE A 73 5.64 -10.36 0.65
CA ILE A 73 5.37 -8.98 0.26
C ILE A 73 6.52 -8.50 -0.62
N PRO A 74 6.26 -8.06 -1.88
CA PRO A 74 7.30 -7.52 -2.75
C PRO A 74 7.93 -6.26 -2.15
N LEU A 75 9.25 -6.14 -2.22
CA LEU A 75 9.94 -4.95 -1.72
C LEU A 75 9.56 -3.70 -2.53
N GLU A 76 9.26 -3.87 -3.80
CA GLU A 76 8.79 -2.83 -4.70
C GLU A 76 7.49 -2.18 -4.20
N ALA A 77 6.62 -2.91 -3.48
CA ALA A 77 5.39 -2.35 -2.93
C ALA A 77 5.63 -1.17 -1.96
N TYR A 78 6.84 -1.09 -1.39
CA TYR A 78 7.23 0.04 -0.52
C TYR A 78 7.68 1.27 -1.29
N GLU A 79 7.89 1.18 -2.60
CA GLU A 79 8.24 2.31 -3.47
C GLU A 79 7.04 3.21 -3.76
N TYR A 80 5.81 2.70 -3.60
CA TYR A 80 4.61 3.55 -3.67
C TYR A 80 4.53 4.43 -2.42
N VAL A 81 5.05 5.65 -2.56
CA VAL A 81 5.20 6.62 -1.46
C VAL A 81 4.19 7.76 -1.59
N VAL A 82 3.44 7.99 -0.53
CA VAL A 82 2.49 9.11 -0.39
C VAL A 82 2.92 9.96 0.80
N ASN A 83 3.18 11.24 0.57
CA ASN A 83 3.63 12.18 1.61
C ASN A 83 4.84 11.65 2.42
N GLY A 84 5.84 11.11 1.74
CA GLY A 84 7.12 10.69 2.34
C GLY A 84 7.09 9.35 3.07
N ARG A 85 6.00 8.58 2.98
CA ARG A 85 5.89 7.25 3.58
C ARG A 85 5.20 6.30 2.60
N SER A 86 5.62 5.03 2.54
CA SER A 86 4.93 4.03 1.73
C SER A 86 3.49 3.82 2.19
N ALA A 87 2.60 3.40 1.28
CA ALA A 87 1.20 3.12 1.61
C ALA A 87 1.09 2.08 2.73
N ILE A 88 1.88 1.00 2.66
CA ILE A 88 1.97 -0.01 3.74
C ILE A 88 2.42 0.63 5.05
N GLY A 89 3.41 1.52 5.01
CA GLY A 89 3.88 2.25 6.18
C GLY A 89 2.80 3.13 6.81
N TRP A 90 1.90 3.70 6.01
CA TRP A 90 0.73 4.43 6.52
C TRP A 90 -0.25 3.50 7.21
N LEU A 91 -0.52 2.30 6.66
CA LEU A 91 -1.38 1.31 7.32
C LEU A 91 -0.79 0.89 8.68
N MET A 92 0.49 0.55 8.71
CA MET A 92 1.18 0.18 9.95
C MET A 92 1.09 1.26 11.02
N ASP A 93 1.08 2.53 10.62
CA ASP A 93 0.97 3.66 11.53
C ASP A 93 -0.49 3.91 11.98
N ARG A 94 -1.45 3.77 11.08
CA ARG A 94 -2.85 4.07 11.36
C ARG A 94 -3.58 2.93 12.08
N TYR A 95 -3.30 1.69 11.69
CA TYR A 95 -3.95 0.50 12.22
C TYR A 95 -3.16 -0.09 13.39
N GLN A 96 -2.95 0.71 14.43
CA GLN A 96 -2.40 0.26 15.71
C GLN A 96 -3.22 0.83 16.87
N VAL A 97 -3.37 0.06 17.92
CA VAL A 97 -4.05 0.51 19.15
C VAL A 97 -3.23 1.63 19.78
N ARG A 98 -3.83 2.78 19.97
CA ARG A 98 -3.20 3.97 20.58
C ARG A 98 -4.09 4.55 21.63
N LYS A 99 -3.50 4.90 22.77
CA LYS A 99 -4.15 5.68 23.82
C LYS A 99 -3.64 7.11 23.75
N ASP A 100 -4.54 8.06 23.58
CA ASP A 100 -4.23 9.48 23.71
C ASP A 100 -4.06 9.82 25.21
N LYS A 101 -2.91 10.40 25.55
CA LYS A 101 -2.56 10.68 26.95
C LYS A 101 -3.32 11.87 27.54
N ALA A 102 -3.80 12.79 26.70
CA ALA A 102 -4.46 14.00 27.15
C ALA A 102 -5.96 13.77 27.37
N SER A 103 -6.60 13.01 26.49
CA SER A 103 -8.03 12.71 26.54
C SER A 103 -8.37 11.35 27.16
N ASP A 104 -7.37 10.50 27.40
CA ASP A 104 -7.52 9.12 27.86
C ASP A 104 -8.30 8.20 26.88
N ILE A 105 -8.58 8.71 25.67
CA ILE A 105 -9.31 7.99 24.64
C ILE A 105 -8.40 6.93 24.02
N VAL A 106 -8.92 5.70 23.92
CA VAL A 106 -8.28 4.61 23.19
C VAL A 106 -8.82 4.60 21.77
N ASN A 107 -7.94 4.74 20.77
CA ASN A 107 -8.27 4.50 19.39
C ASN A 107 -7.86 3.05 19.05
N ASP A 108 -8.86 2.21 18.81
CA ASP A 108 -8.67 0.80 18.50
C ASP A 108 -9.21 0.50 17.10
N PRO A 109 -8.32 0.22 16.12
CA PRO A 109 -8.76 -0.04 14.76
C PRO A 109 -9.53 -1.37 14.61
N ASN A 110 -9.48 -2.26 15.59
CA ASN A 110 -10.27 -3.48 15.57
C ASN A 110 -11.78 -3.22 15.73
N ASP A 111 -12.15 -2.03 16.19
CA ASP A 111 -13.56 -1.61 16.34
C ASP A 111 -14.13 -0.99 15.05
N TYR A 112 -13.33 -0.87 13.96
CA TYR A 112 -13.79 -0.25 12.71
C TYR A 112 -14.69 -1.17 11.87
N SER A 113 -14.63 -2.47 12.09
CA SER A 113 -15.42 -3.46 11.36
C SER A 113 -15.71 -4.69 12.24
N ASP A 114 -16.88 -5.29 12.04
CA ASP A 114 -17.23 -6.58 12.64
C ASP A 114 -16.55 -7.76 11.92
N ASP A 115 -15.94 -7.53 10.74
CA ASP A 115 -15.19 -8.53 10.00
C ASP A 115 -13.81 -8.72 10.65
N PRO A 116 -13.50 -9.92 11.20
CA PRO A 116 -12.21 -10.19 11.82
C PRO A 116 -11.04 -10.11 10.85
N ARG A 117 -11.29 -10.23 9.54
CA ARG A 117 -10.28 -10.14 8.48
C ARG A 117 -10.04 -8.73 7.96
N TYR A 118 -10.89 -7.77 8.31
CA TYR A 118 -10.89 -6.42 7.71
C TYR A 118 -9.48 -5.82 7.56
N ILE A 119 -8.66 -5.87 8.62
CA ILE A 119 -7.32 -5.25 8.59
C ILE A 119 -6.33 -6.10 7.76
N VAL A 120 -6.43 -7.43 7.80
CA VAL A 120 -5.59 -8.33 7.00
C VAL A 120 -5.87 -8.10 5.52
N ASP A 121 -7.13 -8.20 5.12
CA ASP A 121 -7.58 -8.00 3.73
C ASP A 121 -7.21 -6.61 3.21
N LEU A 122 -7.33 -5.58 4.06
CA LEU A 122 -6.91 -4.22 3.70
C LEU A 122 -5.41 -4.14 3.40
N VAL A 123 -4.57 -4.80 4.21
CA VAL A 123 -3.12 -4.81 3.96
C VAL A 123 -2.80 -5.50 2.64
N GLU A 124 -3.40 -6.66 2.37
CA GLU A 124 -3.20 -7.43 1.15
C GLU A 124 -3.60 -6.64 -0.10
N ARG A 125 -4.77 -5.99 -0.06
CA ARG A 125 -5.26 -5.12 -1.15
C ARG A 125 -4.34 -3.92 -1.38
N VAL A 126 -3.85 -3.28 -0.31
CA VAL A 126 -2.92 -2.15 -0.44
C VAL A 126 -1.57 -2.57 -1.03
N VAL A 127 -1.12 -3.80 -0.80
CA VAL A 127 0.06 -4.32 -1.51
C VAL A 127 -0.21 -4.40 -3.01
N THR A 128 -1.37 -4.94 -3.43
CA THR A 128 -1.76 -4.98 -4.85
C THR A 128 -1.86 -3.58 -5.45
N VAL A 129 -2.55 -2.65 -4.77
CA VAL A 129 -2.65 -1.25 -5.21
C VAL A 129 -1.27 -0.62 -5.38
N SER A 130 -0.35 -0.89 -4.46
CA SER A 130 1.01 -0.37 -4.54
C SER A 130 1.76 -0.90 -5.76
N MET A 131 1.71 -2.21 -5.99
CA MET A 131 2.36 -2.86 -7.12
C MET A 131 1.80 -2.38 -8.46
N GLU A 132 0.47 -2.39 -8.61
CA GLU A 132 -0.21 -1.95 -9.83
C GLU A 132 0.03 -0.44 -10.09
N THR A 133 0.04 0.39 -9.05
CA THR A 133 0.35 1.82 -9.20
C THR A 133 1.75 2.01 -9.76
N ILE A 134 2.75 1.30 -9.21
CA ILE A 134 4.13 1.38 -9.69
C ILE A 134 4.24 0.89 -11.13
N ALA A 135 3.58 -0.23 -11.47
CA ALA A 135 3.56 -0.76 -12.82
C ALA A 135 2.98 0.27 -13.82
N ILE A 136 1.82 0.85 -13.53
CA ILE A 136 1.18 1.87 -14.37
C ILE A 136 2.08 3.10 -14.54
N VAL A 137 2.72 3.56 -13.47
CA VAL A 137 3.60 4.74 -13.52
C VAL A 137 4.87 4.46 -14.33
N ASN A 138 5.47 3.28 -14.17
CA ASN A 138 6.68 2.89 -14.91
C ASN A 138 6.45 2.70 -16.42
N GLU A 139 5.22 2.40 -16.84
CA GLU A 139 4.84 2.33 -18.25
C GLU A 139 4.65 3.72 -18.90
N LEU A 140 4.63 4.80 -18.12
CA LEU A 140 4.47 6.14 -18.65
C LEU A 140 5.71 6.55 -19.45
N PRO A 141 5.52 7.18 -20.62
CA PRO A 141 6.63 7.73 -21.37
C PRO A 141 7.29 8.86 -20.59
N ALA A 142 8.61 8.98 -20.73
CA ALA A 142 9.33 10.10 -20.17
C ALA A 142 8.70 11.42 -20.63
N LEU A 143 8.53 12.37 -19.71
CA LEU A 143 8.06 13.71 -20.04
C LEU A 143 9.08 14.36 -20.95
N ASN A 144 8.70 14.58 -22.20
CA ASN A 144 9.50 15.38 -23.10
C ASN A 144 9.21 16.87 -22.85
N GLU A 145 10.03 17.51 -22.04
CA GLU A 145 9.93 18.95 -21.74
C GLU A 145 10.00 19.84 -22.99
N LYS A 146 10.45 19.27 -24.13
CA LYS A 146 10.49 19.94 -25.44
C LYS A 146 9.27 19.63 -26.31
N ALA A 147 8.19 19.02 -25.77
CA ALA A 147 6.95 18.86 -26.53
C ALA A 147 6.49 20.25 -27.01
N GLN A 148 6.62 20.47 -28.32
CA GLN A 148 6.31 21.77 -28.91
C GLN A 148 4.79 22.00 -28.86
N PRO A 149 4.32 23.23 -28.59
CA PRO A 149 2.89 23.57 -28.68
C PRO A 149 2.26 23.24 -30.03
N ALA A 150 3.07 22.99 -31.07
CA ALA A 150 2.62 22.57 -32.39
C ALA A 150 1.88 21.22 -32.37
N ASP A 151 2.23 20.33 -31.42
CA ASP A 151 1.65 18.98 -31.30
C ASP A 151 0.30 18.99 -30.55
N TRP A 152 -0.09 20.15 -30.05
CA TRP A 152 -1.35 20.31 -29.34
C TRP A 152 -2.51 20.54 -30.31
N PRO A 153 -3.70 19.93 -30.05
CA PRO A 153 -4.91 20.27 -30.78
C PRO A 153 -5.13 21.80 -30.78
N ALA A 154 -5.58 22.35 -31.90
CA ALA A 154 -5.75 23.80 -32.05
C ALA A 154 -6.62 24.43 -30.94
N ALA A 155 -7.60 23.65 -30.41
CA ALA A 155 -8.46 24.08 -29.31
C ALA A 155 -7.72 24.27 -27.97
N TRP A 156 -6.49 23.75 -27.83
CA TRP A 156 -5.69 23.79 -26.59
C TRP A 156 -4.56 24.80 -26.65
N LYS A 157 -4.38 25.45 -27.80
CA LYS A 157 -3.39 26.51 -27.92
C LYS A 157 -3.97 27.80 -27.34
N VAL A 158 -3.41 28.19 -26.19
CA VAL A 158 -3.71 29.48 -25.59
C VAL A 158 -3.14 30.58 -26.52
N LYS A 159 -3.98 31.56 -26.87
CA LYS A 159 -3.56 32.75 -27.66
C LYS A 159 -2.71 33.66 -26.82
#